data_4c9e9673e3727232845ada9bd8d7084a
#
_entry.id   4c9e9673e3727232845ada9bd8d7084a
#
_cell.length_a   1.000
_cell.length_b   1.000
_cell.length_c   1.000
_cell.angle_alpha   90.00
_cell.angle_beta   90.00
_cell.angle_gamma   90.00
#
_symmetry.space_group_name_H-M   'P 1'
#
loop_
_entity.id
_entity.type
_entity.pdbx_description
1 polymer ?
#
loop_
_entity_poly.entity_id
_entity_poly.type
_entity_poly.pdbx_seq_one_letter_code
_entity_poly.pdbx_strand_id
1 'polypeptide(L)'
;MEYTDKLFNEALLVSELAHRGQSYDEIFPYMKHINDVIEVLKRFDIKSNKMLIAAALHDIIEDCALSYNKVKRYFGHEIAEMVYCVTDELGRDRKEKKRKTLPKTASNPDAIILKLADRIANIEHGGKIDMYAKEYQEFKGALFLNTPHSAHGMWEHLDELLKIKEIV
;
A
#
# COMPACT_ATOMS: atom_id res chain seq x y z
N MET A 1 -18.94 -0.46 10.97
CA MET A 1 -19.29 -1.16 9.70
C MET A 1 -18.73 -2.56 9.79
N GLU A 2 -19.44 -3.55 9.32
CA GLU A 2 -18.93 -4.94 9.28
C GLU A 2 -18.19 -5.17 7.96
N TYR A 3 -16.96 -5.67 8.02
CA TYR A 3 -16.10 -5.92 6.86
C TYR A 3 -16.27 -7.37 6.39
N THR A 4 -17.15 -7.57 5.41
CA THR A 4 -17.54 -8.88 4.87
C THR A 4 -16.85 -9.19 3.55
N ASP A 5 -16.86 -10.46 3.13
CA ASP A 5 -16.41 -10.88 1.79
C ASP A 5 -17.19 -10.18 0.68
N LYS A 6 -18.48 -9.93 0.92
CA LYS A 6 -19.31 -9.15 -0.02
C LYS A 6 -18.75 -7.75 -0.22
N LEU A 7 -18.40 -7.05 0.87
CA LEU A 7 -17.84 -5.69 0.80
C LEU A 7 -16.44 -5.70 0.14
N PHE A 8 -15.66 -6.76 0.35
CA PHE A 8 -14.39 -6.93 -0.34
C PHE A 8 -14.57 -7.08 -1.86
N ASN A 9 -15.52 -7.91 -2.30
CA ASN A 9 -15.83 -8.05 -3.73
C ASN A 9 -16.36 -6.74 -4.34
N GLU A 10 -17.13 -5.96 -3.60
CA GLU A 10 -17.56 -4.62 -4.02
C GLU A 10 -16.37 -3.67 -4.16
N ALA A 11 -15.40 -3.71 -3.24
CA ALA A 11 -14.18 -2.91 -3.32
C ALA A 11 -13.34 -3.25 -4.55
N LEU A 12 -13.18 -4.54 -4.88
CA LEU A 12 -12.51 -4.98 -6.10
C LEU A 12 -13.19 -4.45 -7.36
N LEU A 13 -14.53 -4.54 -7.43
CA LEU A 13 -15.30 -4.02 -8.55
C LEU A 13 -15.15 -2.50 -8.70
N VAL A 14 -15.22 -1.76 -7.59
CA VAL A 14 -15.03 -0.31 -7.59
C VAL A 14 -13.62 0.05 -8.05
N SER A 15 -12.59 -0.67 -7.59
CA SER A 15 -11.20 -0.49 -8.02
C SER A 15 -11.05 -0.75 -9.53
N GLU A 16 -11.59 -1.87 -10.04
CA GLU A 16 -11.56 -2.22 -11.46
C GLU A 16 -12.21 -1.13 -12.34
N LEU A 17 -13.37 -0.64 -11.92
CA LEU A 17 -14.07 0.41 -12.65
C LEU A 17 -13.32 1.74 -12.61
N ALA A 18 -12.72 2.09 -11.48
CA ALA A 18 -12.00 3.35 -11.29
C ALA A 18 -10.67 3.37 -12.07
N HIS A 19 -9.96 2.25 -12.11
CA HIS A 19 -8.69 2.08 -12.85
C HIS A 19 -8.87 1.64 -14.31
N ARG A 20 -10.10 1.64 -14.81
CA ARG A 20 -10.36 1.22 -16.18
C ARG A 20 -9.57 2.04 -17.19
N GLY A 21 -8.80 1.32 -18.04
CA GLY A 21 -7.93 1.95 -19.05
C GLY A 21 -6.57 2.42 -18.52
N GLN A 22 -6.31 2.29 -17.22
CA GLN A 22 -4.98 2.50 -16.67
C GLN A 22 -4.13 1.25 -16.82
N SER A 23 -2.84 1.44 -17.12
CA SER A 23 -1.86 0.37 -17.24
C SER A 23 -0.88 0.43 -16.07
N TYR A 24 -0.51 -0.76 -15.58
CA TYR A 24 0.61 -0.95 -14.70
C TYR A 24 1.83 -1.33 -15.54
N ASP A 25 2.90 -0.54 -15.39
CA ASP A 25 4.16 -0.72 -16.14
C ASP A 25 3.98 -0.78 -17.68
N GLU A 26 3.01 0.00 -18.19
CA GLU A 26 2.65 0.13 -19.61
C GLU A 26 2.11 -1.16 -20.28
N ILE A 27 2.23 -2.31 -19.64
CA ILE A 27 1.94 -3.63 -20.23
C ILE A 27 0.68 -4.25 -19.64
N PHE A 28 0.52 -4.20 -18.32
CA PHE A 28 -0.56 -4.91 -17.62
C PHE A 28 -1.72 -3.98 -17.26
N PRO A 29 -2.96 -4.49 -17.18
CA PRO A 29 -4.04 -3.74 -16.52
C PRO A 29 -3.65 -3.39 -15.09
N TYR A 30 -4.05 -2.20 -14.60
CA TYR A 30 -3.70 -1.73 -13.26
C TYR A 30 -4.11 -2.70 -12.13
N MET A 31 -5.20 -3.45 -12.34
CA MET A 31 -5.65 -4.50 -11.42
C MET A 31 -4.60 -5.59 -11.15
N LYS A 32 -3.59 -5.75 -12.02
CA LYS A 32 -2.45 -6.63 -11.75
C LYS A 32 -1.74 -6.21 -10.45
N HIS A 33 -1.41 -4.92 -10.32
CA HIS A 33 -0.78 -4.38 -9.12
C HIS A 33 -1.66 -4.53 -7.88
N ILE A 34 -2.95 -4.19 -7.99
CA ILE A 34 -3.91 -4.36 -6.89
C ILE A 34 -3.93 -5.81 -6.39
N ASN A 35 -3.99 -6.77 -7.30
CA ASN A 35 -3.98 -8.19 -6.95
C ASN A 35 -2.64 -8.63 -6.34
N ASP A 36 -1.51 -8.13 -6.84
CA ASP A 36 -0.19 -8.42 -6.29
C ASP A 36 -0.07 -7.95 -4.83
N VAL A 37 -0.56 -6.75 -4.51
CA VAL A 37 -0.59 -6.23 -3.12
C VAL A 37 -1.44 -7.13 -2.21
N ILE A 38 -2.62 -7.56 -2.68
CA ILE A 38 -3.50 -8.48 -1.95
C ILE A 38 -2.80 -9.83 -1.71
N GLU A 39 -2.12 -10.37 -2.72
CA GLU A 39 -1.40 -11.65 -2.59
C GLU A 39 -0.20 -11.55 -1.65
N VAL A 40 0.52 -10.41 -1.64
CA VAL A 40 1.57 -10.16 -0.63
C VAL A 40 0.98 -10.22 0.77
N LEU A 41 -0.13 -9.52 1.05
CA LEU A 41 -0.77 -9.55 2.37
C LEU A 41 -1.16 -10.97 2.79
N LYS A 42 -1.79 -11.73 1.91
CA LYS A 42 -2.19 -13.11 2.17
C LYS A 42 -1.00 -14.03 2.45
N ARG A 43 0.10 -13.85 1.74
CA ARG A 43 1.35 -14.61 1.90
C ARG A 43 1.98 -14.40 3.28
N PHE A 44 1.84 -13.20 3.84
CA PHE A 44 2.25 -12.88 5.20
C PHE A 44 1.15 -13.10 6.27
N ASP A 45 0.12 -13.90 5.93
CA ASP A 45 -1.00 -14.26 6.80
C ASP A 45 -1.88 -13.08 7.27
N ILE A 46 -1.86 -11.98 6.54
CA ILE A 46 -2.67 -10.79 6.81
C ILE A 46 -3.93 -10.86 5.93
N LYS A 47 -5.01 -11.47 6.48
CA LYS A 47 -6.20 -11.88 5.71
C LYS A 47 -7.49 -11.24 6.18
N SER A 48 -7.43 -10.24 7.07
CA SER A 48 -8.65 -9.57 7.52
C SER A 48 -9.35 -8.85 6.36
N ASN A 49 -10.66 -9.00 6.25
CA ASN A 49 -11.43 -8.31 5.20
C ASN A 49 -11.20 -6.79 5.22
N LYS A 50 -11.03 -6.20 6.39
CA LYS A 50 -10.66 -4.78 6.52
C LYS A 50 -9.39 -4.46 5.73
N MET A 51 -8.32 -5.22 5.93
CA MET A 51 -7.05 -4.99 5.24
C MET A 51 -7.15 -5.28 3.74
N LEU A 52 -7.83 -6.35 3.34
CA LEU A 52 -7.99 -6.70 1.93
C LEU A 52 -8.83 -5.66 1.17
N ILE A 53 -9.87 -5.09 1.81
CA ILE A 53 -10.66 -3.98 1.26
C ILE A 53 -9.77 -2.74 1.08
N ALA A 54 -8.97 -2.39 2.09
CA ALA A 54 -8.06 -1.26 1.99
C ALA A 54 -7.01 -1.48 0.89
N ALA A 55 -6.50 -2.70 0.73
CA ALA A 55 -5.58 -3.07 -0.36
C ALA A 55 -6.22 -2.94 -1.74
N ALA A 56 -7.49 -3.36 -1.89
CA ALA A 56 -8.22 -3.18 -3.14
C ALA A 56 -8.39 -1.70 -3.53
N LEU A 57 -8.39 -0.80 -2.56
CA LEU A 57 -8.68 0.63 -2.74
C LEU A 57 -7.45 1.55 -2.55
N HIS A 58 -6.24 1.01 -2.29
CA HIS A 58 -5.14 1.80 -1.76
C HIS A 58 -4.70 2.96 -2.66
N ASP A 59 -4.81 2.82 -3.98
CA ASP A 59 -4.43 3.85 -4.97
C ASP A 59 -5.62 4.68 -5.49
N ILE A 60 -6.84 4.39 -5.02
CA ILE A 60 -8.04 4.98 -5.61
C ILE A 60 -8.18 6.49 -5.38
N ILE A 61 -7.60 6.99 -4.28
CA ILE A 61 -7.56 8.43 -3.98
C ILE A 61 -6.44 9.11 -4.76
N GLU A 62 -5.29 8.44 -4.90
CA GLU A 62 -4.11 8.99 -5.58
C GLU A 62 -4.30 9.05 -7.09
N ASP A 63 -4.74 7.95 -7.69
CA ASP A 63 -4.72 7.75 -9.14
C ASP A 63 -6.09 7.85 -9.81
N CYS A 64 -7.17 7.95 -9.03
CA CYS A 64 -8.54 8.01 -9.55
C CYS A 64 -9.30 9.21 -9.01
N ALA A 65 -10.46 9.48 -9.58
CA ALA A 65 -11.31 10.61 -9.18
C ALA A 65 -12.19 10.32 -7.93
N LEU A 66 -11.77 9.37 -7.06
CA LEU A 66 -12.48 9.11 -5.81
C LEU A 66 -11.86 9.88 -4.66
N SER A 67 -12.70 10.67 -3.97
CA SER A 67 -12.25 11.42 -2.80
C SER A 67 -12.30 10.57 -1.52
N TYR A 68 -11.51 10.96 -0.51
CA TYR A 68 -11.60 10.43 0.84
C TYR A 68 -13.04 10.30 1.34
N ASN A 69 -13.87 11.35 1.16
CA ASN A 69 -15.25 11.34 1.63
C ASN A 69 -16.12 10.28 0.94
N LYS A 70 -15.87 9.98 -0.34
CA LYS A 70 -16.54 8.89 -1.03
C LYS A 70 -16.11 7.53 -0.49
N VAL A 71 -14.79 7.29 -0.30
CA VAL A 71 -14.30 6.05 0.31
C VAL A 71 -14.90 5.87 1.71
N LYS A 72 -14.89 6.92 2.54
CA LYS A 72 -15.49 6.90 3.89
C LYS A 72 -16.97 6.56 3.87
N ARG A 73 -17.72 7.12 2.94
CA ARG A 73 -19.17 6.89 2.82
C ARG A 73 -19.52 5.45 2.46
N TYR A 74 -18.75 4.84 1.54
CA TYR A 74 -19.05 3.51 1.01
C TYR A 74 -18.39 2.36 1.79
N PHE A 75 -17.17 2.59 2.29
CA PHE A 75 -16.34 1.55 2.91
C PHE A 75 -16.03 1.80 4.38
N GLY A 76 -16.49 2.91 4.93
CA GLY A 76 -16.30 3.26 6.34
C GLY A 76 -15.04 4.07 6.63
N HIS A 77 -15.01 4.63 7.84
CA HIS A 77 -13.96 5.55 8.26
C HIS A 77 -12.58 4.87 8.32
N GLU A 78 -12.49 3.66 8.90
CA GLU A 78 -11.21 2.96 9.07
C GLU A 78 -10.54 2.65 7.73
N ILE A 79 -11.32 2.23 6.73
CA ILE A 79 -10.81 2.01 5.36
C ILE A 79 -10.32 3.32 4.75
N ALA A 80 -11.13 4.38 4.85
CA ALA A 80 -10.76 5.68 4.31
C ALA A 80 -9.48 6.24 4.94
N GLU A 81 -9.29 6.06 6.27
CA GLU A 81 -8.07 6.45 6.96
C GLU A 81 -6.84 5.65 6.48
N MET A 82 -6.96 4.32 6.36
CA MET A 82 -5.86 3.52 5.84
C MET A 82 -5.45 3.95 4.43
N VAL A 83 -6.43 4.09 3.52
CA VAL A 83 -6.18 4.52 2.14
C VAL A 83 -5.56 5.92 2.11
N TYR A 84 -6.11 6.87 2.89
CA TYR A 84 -5.54 8.22 3.00
C TYR A 84 -4.11 8.21 3.52
N CYS A 85 -3.82 7.41 4.55
CA CYS A 85 -2.49 7.34 5.15
C CYS A 85 -1.42 6.77 4.21
N VAL A 86 -1.79 5.99 3.19
CA VAL A 86 -0.83 5.48 2.19
C VAL A 86 -0.77 6.33 0.92
N THR A 87 -1.79 7.17 0.65
CA THR A 87 -1.84 8.12 -0.47
C THR A 87 -0.73 9.15 -0.36
N ASP A 88 0.04 9.38 -1.42
CA ASP A 88 1.13 10.36 -1.41
C ASP A 88 0.59 11.80 -1.28
N GLU A 89 1.24 12.59 -0.45
CA GLU A 89 0.99 14.02 -0.33
C GLU A 89 1.49 14.79 -1.56
N LEU A 90 0.91 15.93 -1.83
CA LEU A 90 1.39 16.82 -2.89
C LEU A 90 2.78 17.36 -2.56
N GLY A 91 3.67 17.33 -3.53
CA GLY A 91 5.03 17.81 -3.41
C GLY A 91 5.64 18.12 -4.78
N ARG A 92 6.68 18.95 -4.78
CA ARG A 92 7.40 19.37 -5.99
C ARG A 92 8.14 18.21 -6.66
N ASP A 93 8.60 17.28 -5.83
CA ASP A 93 9.31 16.09 -6.23
C ASP A 93 8.97 14.89 -5.32
N ARG A 94 9.48 13.71 -5.70
CA ARG A 94 9.25 12.48 -4.95
C ARG A 94 9.74 12.55 -3.51
N LYS A 95 10.88 13.19 -3.26
CA LYS A 95 11.45 13.32 -1.91
C LYS A 95 10.55 14.16 -1.00
N GLU A 96 10.05 15.29 -1.50
CA GLU A 96 9.11 16.12 -0.75
C GLU A 96 7.80 15.39 -0.47
N LYS A 97 7.25 14.67 -1.48
CA LYS A 97 6.07 13.82 -1.30
C LYS A 97 6.28 12.82 -0.17
N LYS A 98 7.37 12.05 -0.18
CA LYS A 98 7.67 11.04 0.85
C LYS A 98 7.88 11.65 2.23
N ARG A 99 8.60 12.76 2.32
CA ARG A 99 8.78 13.49 3.59
C ARG A 99 7.47 13.89 4.25
N LYS A 100 6.45 14.22 3.46
CA LYS A 100 5.11 14.58 3.94
C LYS A 100 4.25 13.34 4.22
N THR A 101 4.36 12.31 3.39
CA THR A 101 3.53 11.09 3.46
C THR A 101 3.97 10.17 4.60
N LEU A 102 5.27 9.94 4.80
CA LEU A 102 5.76 8.96 5.77
C LEU A 102 5.31 9.23 7.21
N PRO A 103 5.28 10.46 7.75
CA PRO A 103 4.74 10.72 9.09
C PRO A 103 3.25 10.38 9.19
N LYS A 104 2.48 10.64 8.14
CA LYS A 104 1.06 10.28 8.05
C LYS A 104 0.88 8.75 8.05
N THR A 105 1.64 8.03 7.24
CA THR A 105 1.64 6.56 7.22
C THR A 105 2.04 6.00 8.59
N ALA A 106 3.07 6.55 9.23
CA ALA A 106 3.57 6.12 10.54
C ALA A 106 2.55 6.28 11.68
N SER A 107 1.57 7.16 11.52
CA SER A 107 0.51 7.39 12.51
C SER A 107 -0.57 6.30 12.53
N ASN A 108 -0.60 5.41 11.52
CA ASN A 108 -1.59 4.35 11.40
C ASN A 108 -0.90 3.00 11.17
N PRO A 109 -0.86 2.11 12.18
CA PRO A 109 -0.20 0.80 12.07
C PRO A 109 -0.71 -0.08 10.93
N ASP A 110 -2.01 -0.07 10.64
CA ASP A 110 -2.60 -0.83 9.53
C ASP A 110 -2.15 -0.23 8.16
N ALA A 111 -2.00 1.09 8.08
CA ALA A 111 -1.47 1.74 6.88
C ALA A 111 0.03 1.41 6.65
N ILE A 112 0.81 1.20 7.72
CA ILE A 112 2.20 0.72 7.58
C ILE A 112 2.21 -0.64 6.91
N ILE A 113 1.39 -1.58 7.36
CA ILE A 113 1.27 -2.93 6.77
C ILE A 113 0.90 -2.83 5.28
N LEU A 114 -0.10 -2.02 4.96
CA LEU A 114 -0.54 -1.80 3.59
C LEU A 114 0.58 -1.21 2.71
N LYS A 115 1.32 -0.22 3.24
CA LYS A 115 2.43 0.41 2.52
C LYS A 115 3.62 -0.53 2.32
N LEU A 116 3.86 -1.47 3.26
CA LEU A 116 4.83 -2.54 3.10
C LEU A 116 4.43 -3.50 1.97
N ALA A 117 3.17 -3.92 1.94
CA ALA A 117 2.66 -4.81 0.91
C ALA A 117 2.76 -4.19 -0.49
N ASP A 118 2.37 -2.91 -0.63
CA ASP A 118 2.52 -2.14 -1.86
C ASP A 118 4.00 -2.10 -2.32
N ARG A 119 4.92 -1.78 -1.42
CA ARG A 119 6.35 -1.72 -1.75
C ARG A 119 6.92 -3.08 -2.15
N ILE A 120 6.57 -4.15 -1.44
CA ILE A 120 7.00 -5.51 -1.79
C ILE A 120 6.48 -5.89 -3.18
N ALA A 121 5.20 -5.69 -3.45
CA ALA A 121 4.59 -5.99 -4.74
C ALA A 121 5.29 -5.25 -5.89
N ASN A 122 5.59 -3.96 -5.71
CA ASN A 122 6.31 -3.16 -6.71
C ASN A 122 7.73 -3.67 -6.97
N ILE A 123 8.47 -4.06 -5.93
CA ILE A 123 9.84 -4.56 -6.07
C ILE A 123 9.84 -5.94 -6.71
N GLU A 124 8.95 -6.84 -6.30
CA GLU A 124 8.83 -8.20 -6.86
C GLU A 124 8.41 -8.18 -8.33
N HIS A 125 7.63 -7.20 -8.74
CA HIS A 125 7.32 -6.99 -10.16
C HIS A 125 8.56 -6.63 -11.00
N GLY A 126 9.65 -6.19 -10.35
CA GLY A 126 10.93 -5.87 -10.99
C GLY A 126 11.08 -4.39 -11.36
N GLY A 127 10.11 -3.54 -10.98
CA GLY A 127 10.16 -2.11 -11.27
C GLY A 127 10.96 -1.32 -10.23
N LYS A 128 11.84 -0.42 -10.69
CA LYS A 128 12.44 0.67 -9.88
C LYS A 128 13.21 0.24 -8.62
N ILE A 129 13.84 -0.96 -8.64
CA ILE A 129 14.58 -1.53 -7.49
C ILE A 129 15.62 -0.54 -6.95
N ASP A 130 16.44 0.05 -7.81
CA ASP A 130 17.47 1.02 -7.42
C ASP A 130 16.89 2.26 -6.71
N MET A 131 15.71 2.70 -7.13
CA MET A 131 15.02 3.80 -6.48
C MET A 131 14.58 3.42 -5.08
N TYR A 132 13.96 2.24 -4.92
CA TYR A 132 13.51 1.76 -3.62
C TYR A 132 14.68 1.47 -2.66
N ALA A 133 15.81 0.97 -3.17
CA ALA A 133 17.02 0.76 -2.38
C ALA A 133 17.59 2.09 -1.84
N LYS A 134 17.62 3.14 -2.65
CA LYS A 134 18.05 4.49 -2.22
C LYS A 134 17.17 5.11 -1.14
N GLU A 135 15.86 4.85 -1.21
CA GLU A 135 14.88 5.39 -0.25
C GLU A 135 14.75 4.53 1.02
N TYR A 136 15.32 3.33 1.04
CA TYR A 136 14.99 2.31 2.04
C TYR A 136 15.30 2.73 3.47
N GLN A 137 16.45 3.36 3.71
CA GLN A 137 16.85 3.78 5.06
C GLN A 137 15.89 4.82 5.65
N GLU A 138 15.47 5.80 4.84
CA GLU A 138 14.49 6.81 5.26
C GLU A 138 13.11 6.16 5.51
N PHE A 139 12.70 5.27 4.62
CA PHE A 139 11.45 4.52 4.73
C PHE A 139 11.41 3.64 5.98
N LYS A 140 12.44 2.82 6.21
CA LYS A 140 12.55 1.95 7.39
C LYS A 140 12.65 2.78 8.68
N GLY A 141 13.45 3.82 8.69
CA GLY A 141 13.59 4.72 9.84
C GLY A 141 12.27 5.41 10.23
N ALA A 142 11.42 5.74 9.27
CA ALA A 142 10.13 6.38 9.53
C ALA A 142 9.06 5.41 10.05
N LEU A 143 9.04 4.14 9.61
CA LEU A 143 7.92 3.25 9.80
C LEU A 143 8.18 2.08 10.74
N PHE A 144 9.42 1.59 10.85
CA PHE A 144 9.75 0.33 11.51
C PHE A 144 9.30 0.29 12.97
N LEU A 145 9.56 1.35 13.74
CA LEU A 145 9.24 1.39 15.17
C LEU A 145 7.73 1.31 15.47
N ASN A 146 6.90 1.76 14.54
CA ASN A 146 5.44 1.73 14.67
C ASN A 146 4.80 0.54 13.95
N THR A 147 5.61 -0.35 13.35
CA THR A 147 5.13 -1.53 12.65
C THR A 147 4.62 -2.57 13.64
N PRO A 148 3.39 -3.10 13.47
CA PRO A 148 2.90 -4.22 14.25
C PRO A 148 3.82 -5.45 14.12
N HIS A 149 4.00 -6.18 15.22
CA HIS A 149 4.89 -7.36 15.24
C HIS A 149 4.52 -8.41 14.18
N SER A 150 3.23 -8.57 13.90
CA SER A 150 2.73 -9.47 12.83
C SER A 150 3.25 -9.16 11.44
N ALA A 151 3.77 -7.96 11.19
CA ALA A 151 4.30 -7.52 9.91
C ALA A 151 5.85 -7.43 9.88
N HIS A 152 6.55 -7.83 10.94
CA HIS A 152 8.02 -7.79 10.97
C HIS A 152 8.66 -8.65 9.88
N GLY A 153 8.09 -9.82 9.57
CA GLY A 153 8.55 -10.66 8.46
C GLY A 153 8.51 -9.99 7.08
N MET A 154 7.67 -8.94 6.92
CA MET A 154 7.65 -8.15 5.68
C MET A 154 8.91 -7.27 5.55
N TRP A 155 9.46 -6.79 6.67
CA TRP A 155 10.74 -6.06 6.66
C TRP A 155 11.92 -6.98 6.34
N GLU A 156 11.96 -8.17 6.94
CA GLU A 156 12.98 -9.18 6.63
C GLU A 156 12.96 -9.51 5.14
N HIS A 157 11.78 -9.70 4.57
CA HIS A 157 11.62 -9.95 3.14
C HIS A 157 12.07 -8.76 2.27
N LEU A 158 11.79 -7.52 2.67
CA LEU A 158 12.27 -6.32 1.99
C LEU A 158 13.80 -6.21 2.05
N ASP A 159 14.43 -6.52 3.21
CA ASP A 159 15.89 -6.56 3.35
C ASP A 159 16.49 -7.56 2.35
N GLU A 160 15.89 -8.75 2.21
CA GLU A 160 16.32 -9.77 1.23
C GLU A 160 16.16 -9.29 -0.22
N LEU A 161 14.99 -8.75 -0.58
CA LEU A 161 14.70 -8.25 -1.93
C LEU A 161 15.67 -7.14 -2.35
N LEU A 162 16.02 -6.25 -1.42
CA LEU A 162 16.93 -5.15 -1.67
C LEU A 162 18.41 -5.53 -1.45
N LYS A 163 18.69 -6.79 -1.08
CA LYS A 163 20.04 -7.30 -0.78
C LYS A 163 20.77 -6.46 0.28
N ILE A 164 20.04 -5.99 1.26
CA ILE A 164 20.59 -5.24 2.38
C ILE A 164 21.19 -6.27 3.34
N LYS A 165 22.51 -6.37 3.36
CA LYS A 165 23.22 -7.15 4.37
C LYS A 165 23.17 -6.38 5.69
N GLU A 166 22.67 -7.02 6.74
CA GLU A 166 22.87 -6.51 8.09
C GLU A 166 24.40 -6.38 8.32
N ILE A 167 24.85 -5.17 8.64
CA ILE A 167 26.20 -4.96 9.14
C ILE A 167 26.14 -5.40 10.61
N VAL A 168 26.58 -6.64 10.87
CA VAL A 168 26.78 -7.22 12.20
C VAL A 168 27.95 -6.52 12.86
#